data_e1502a5d0249cc1380df4b9a86941de8
#
_entry.id   e1502a5d0249cc1380df4b9a86941de8
#
_cell.length_a   1.000
_cell.length_b   1.000
_cell.length_c   1.000
_cell.angle_alpha   90.00
_cell.angle_beta   90.00
_cell.angle_gamma   90.00
#
_symmetry.space_group_name_H-M   'P 1'
#
loop_
_entity.id
_entity.type
_entity.pdbx_description
1 polymer ?
#
loop_
_entity_poly.entity_id
_entity_poly.type
_entity_poly.pdbx_seq_one_letter_code
_entity_poly.pdbx_strand_id
1 'polypeptide(L)'
;MEIQKIREIVSCMDPSVIITESEAFQAEEDGNEYQVWKLTTASTPLVLKKTNYPEQETYEGFFPHGGPVPKVYGFHEGWMLMEYIPGHTLSRCCREDLILALNALIASQRQYWNREDMSGIGYGFEKSYPNLRKRLSYMEDLTTCYEAYLDAFRSVPRTLCNDDLLPFNVVISGKRAVFLDWEYGGILPYPCALARMIAFGEEKENALFFMKREDQTYAVEYYYEHLIRDMGIPYGEYIRTMKLFFFKEYSEWIYCANESGDFSGEYYRKYSIMARKLAKDLGYS
;
A
#
# COMPACT_ATOMS: atom_id res chain seq x y z
N MET A 1 -25.12 -6.00 -2.37
CA MET A 1 -25.43 -7.31 -3.02
C MET A 1 -26.39 -8.09 -2.12
N GLU A 2 -27.35 -8.83 -2.67
CA GLU A 2 -28.28 -9.64 -1.87
C GLU A 2 -27.57 -10.81 -1.19
N ILE A 3 -27.96 -11.13 0.04
CA ILE A 3 -27.33 -12.20 0.85
C ILE A 3 -27.39 -13.58 0.19
N GLN A 4 -28.43 -13.86 -0.62
CA GLN A 4 -28.55 -15.11 -1.34
C GLN A 4 -27.42 -15.28 -2.37
N LYS A 5 -27.10 -14.22 -3.11
CA LYS A 5 -25.99 -14.22 -4.07
C LYS A 5 -24.62 -14.37 -3.38
N ILE A 6 -24.47 -13.75 -2.19
CA ILE A 6 -23.26 -13.91 -1.36
C ILE A 6 -23.09 -15.39 -0.98
N ARG A 7 -24.15 -16.05 -0.52
CA ARG A 7 -24.15 -17.48 -0.15
C ARG A 7 -23.77 -18.38 -1.34
N GLU A 8 -24.29 -18.10 -2.52
CA GLU A 8 -23.93 -18.82 -3.75
C GLU A 8 -22.45 -18.72 -4.08
N ILE A 9 -21.91 -17.50 -4.08
CA ILE A 9 -20.50 -17.25 -4.35
C ILE A 9 -19.61 -17.96 -3.32
N VAL A 10 -19.91 -17.82 -2.03
CA VAL A 10 -19.11 -18.40 -0.94
C VAL A 10 -19.17 -19.92 -0.97
N SER A 11 -20.34 -20.51 -1.30
CA SER A 11 -20.49 -21.98 -1.39
C SER A 11 -19.61 -22.61 -2.49
N CYS A 12 -19.28 -21.86 -3.53
CA CYS A 12 -18.34 -22.30 -4.58
C CYS A 12 -16.88 -22.36 -4.08
N MET A 13 -16.53 -21.55 -3.07
CA MET A 13 -15.18 -21.50 -2.47
C MET A 13 -15.06 -22.43 -1.27
N ASP A 14 -16.06 -22.41 -0.39
CA ASP A 14 -16.13 -23.27 0.80
C ASP A 14 -17.60 -23.60 1.14
N PRO A 15 -18.12 -24.75 0.74
CA PRO A 15 -19.51 -25.16 1.00
C PRO A 15 -19.83 -25.42 2.48
N SER A 16 -18.82 -25.47 3.35
CA SER A 16 -19.01 -25.66 4.79
C SER A 16 -19.37 -24.35 5.53
N VAL A 17 -19.16 -23.18 4.88
CA VAL A 17 -19.41 -21.86 5.46
C VAL A 17 -20.91 -21.55 5.44
N ILE A 18 -21.51 -21.42 6.63
CA ILE A 18 -22.90 -21.01 6.81
C ILE A 18 -22.93 -19.53 7.18
N ILE A 19 -23.47 -18.70 6.25
CA ILE A 19 -23.60 -17.26 6.44
C ILE A 19 -24.97 -16.95 7.02
N THR A 20 -25.01 -16.27 8.17
CA THR A 20 -26.24 -15.79 8.81
C THR A 20 -26.58 -14.35 8.41
N GLU A 21 -25.57 -13.48 8.36
CA GLU A 21 -25.73 -12.05 8.04
C GLU A 21 -24.57 -11.56 7.14
N SER A 22 -24.80 -10.46 6.42
CA SER A 22 -23.78 -9.78 5.63
C SER A 22 -23.94 -8.26 5.75
N GLU A 23 -22.85 -7.56 5.93
CA GLU A 23 -22.76 -6.10 6.06
C GLU A 23 -21.74 -5.57 5.05
N ALA A 24 -22.13 -4.60 4.21
CA ALA A 24 -21.21 -3.95 3.28
C ALA A 24 -20.31 -2.97 4.03
N PHE A 25 -19.01 -2.96 3.68
CA PHE A 25 -18.12 -1.90 4.14
C PHE A 25 -18.40 -0.62 3.35
N GLN A 26 -18.36 0.51 4.05
CA GLN A 26 -18.50 1.83 3.47
C GLN A 26 -17.16 2.56 3.50
N ALA A 27 -16.88 3.36 2.47
CA ALA A 27 -15.73 4.24 2.48
C ALA A 27 -15.89 5.32 3.55
N GLU A 28 -14.85 5.49 4.38
CA GLU A 28 -14.84 6.55 5.41
C GLU A 28 -14.84 7.95 4.79
N GLU A 29 -14.35 8.09 3.54
CA GLU A 29 -14.16 9.38 2.87
C GLU A 29 -15.43 9.94 2.22
N ASP A 30 -16.24 9.11 1.57
CA ASP A 30 -17.38 9.54 0.76
C ASP A 30 -18.66 8.75 0.99
N GLY A 31 -18.63 7.74 1.86
CA GLY A 31 -19.77 6.88 2.18
C GLY A 31 -20.18 5.91 1.06
N ASN A 32 -19.40 5.81 -0.01
CA ASN A 32 -19.65 4.85 -1.08
C ASN A 32 -19.47 3.41 -0.57
N GLU A 33 -20.32 2.50 -1.03
CA GLU A 33 -20.16 1.08 -0.71
C GLU A 33 -19.00 0.48 -1.51
N TYR A 34 -18.03 -0.06 -0.80
CA TYR A 34 -17.04 -0.94 -1.40
C TYR A 34 -17.70 -2.26 -1.83
N GLN A 35 -17.15 -2.92 -2.84
CA GLN A 35 -17.52 -4.31 -3.15
C GLN A 35 -16.84 -5.27 -2.16
N VAL A 36 -17.03 -5.03 -0.87
CA VAL A 36 -16.47 -5.77 0.26
C VAL A 36 -17.55 -5.94 1.32
N TRP A 37 -17.75 -7.17 1.78
CA TRP A 37 -18.77 -7.53 2.77
C TRP A 37 -18.15 -8.27 3.94
N LYS A 38 -18.48 -7.83 5.15
CA LYS A 38 -18.28 -8.63 6.36
C LYS A 38 -19.39 -9.66 6.47
N LEU A 39 -19.01 -10.91 6.68
CA LEU A 39 -19.92 -12.04 6.77
C LEU A 39 -19.93 -12.56 8.20
N THR A 40 -21.12 -12.59 8.81
CA THR A 40 -21.34 -13.28 10.08
C THR A 40 -21.58 -14.75 9.79
N THR A 41 -20.81 -15.63 10.42
CA THR A 41 -20.90 -17.08 10.27
C THR A 41 -21.12 -17.75 11.62
N ALA A 42 -21.40 -19.05 11.62
CA ALA A 42 -21.53 -19.82 12.86
C ALA A 42 -20.23 -19.97 13.67
N SER A 43 -19.06 -19.68 13.05
CA SER A 43 -17.74 -19.81 13.69
C SER A 43 -17.07 -18.44 13.84
N THR A 44 -16.29 -18.03 12.85
CA THR A 44 -15.55 -16.77 12.85
C THR A 44 -16.02 -15.89 11.70
N PRO A 45 -16.12 -14.57 11.88
CA PRO A 45 -16.51 -13.68 10.78
C PRO A 45 -15.48 -13.76 9.64
N LEU A 46 -15.99 -13.63 8.42
CA LEU A 46 -15.20 -13.65 7.19
C LEU A 46 -15.41 -12.34 6.41
N VAL A 47 -14.62 -12.15 5.37
CA VAL A 47 -14.77 -11.06 4.40
C VAL A 47 -14.89 -11.65 3.00
N LEU A 48 -15.90 -11.20 2.26
CA LEU A 48 -16.00 -11.40 0.81
C LEU A 48 -15.65 -10.10 0.11
N LYS A 49 -14.60 -10.10 -0.70
CA LYS A 49 -14.11 -8.94 -1.44
C LYS A 49 -14.14 -9.21 -2.94
N LYS A 50 -14.62 -8.23 -3.73
CA LYS A 50 -14.36 -8.24 -5.17
C LYS A 50 -12.87 -8.00 -5.40
N THR A 51 -12.25 -8.86 -6.19
CA THR A 51 -10.81 -8.81 -6.46
C THR A 51 -10.54 -8.81 -7.97
N ASN A 52 -9.35 -8.36 -8.36
CA ASN A 52 -8.86 -8.44 -9.72
C ASN A 52 -7.81 -9.54 -9.87
N TYR A 53 -7.42 -9.82 -11.10
CA TYR A 53 -6.44 -10.87 -11.38
C TYR A 53 -5.06 -10.60 -10.76
N PRO A 54 -4.48 -9.37 -10.81
CA PRO A 54 -3.23 -9.08 -10.14
C PRO A 54 -3.25 -9.31 -8.63
N GLU A 55 -4.34 -8.97 -7.95
CA GLU A 55 -4.47 -9.21 -6.50
C GLU A 55 -4.50 -10.71 -6.20
N GLN A 56 -5.26 -11.50 -6.96
CA GLN A 56 -5.28 -12.96 -6.82
C GLN A 56 -3.87 -13.55 -7.02
N GLU A 57 -3.17 -13.18 -8.11
CA GLU A 57 -1.79 -13.63 -8.37
C GLU A 57 -0.85 -13.30 -7.19
N THR A 58 -1.01 -12.11 -6.58
CA THR A 58 -0.21 -11.68 -5.44
C THR A 58 -0.42 -12.58 -4.24
N TYR A 59 -1.67 -12.88 -3.88
CA TYR A 59 -1.95 -13.80 -2.76
C TYR A 59 -1.46 -15.21 -3.03
N GLU A 60 -1.71 -15.77 -4.21
CA GLU A 60 -1.31 -17.12 -4.58
C GLU A 60 0.22 -17.26 -4.70
N GLY A 61 0.89 -16.26 -5.23
CA GLY A 61 2.33 -16.30 -5.49
C GLY A 61 3.20 -15.97 -4.28
N PHE A 62 2.81 -14.97 -3.47
CA PHE A 62 3.66 -14.51 -2.36
C PHE A 62 3.20 -15.02 -0.99
N PHE A 63 1.93 -15.38 -0.83
CA PHE A 63 1.39 -15.75 0.48
C PHE A 63 0.74 -17.15 0.53
N PRO A 64 1.21 -18.17 -0.21
CA PRO A 64 0.58 -19.50 -0.22
C PRO A 64 0.62 -20.18 1.15
N HIS A 65 1.55 -19.78 2.02
CA HIS A 65 1.71 -20.29 3.38
C HIS A 65 1.44 -19.25 4.46
N GLY A 66 0.77 -18.13 4.11
CA GLY A 66 0.49 -17.01 5.00
C GLY A 66 1.60 -15.97 4.97
N GLY A 67 1.42 -14.92 5.81
CA GLY A 67 2.28 -13.75 5.89
C GLY A 67 1.57 -12.66 6.69
N PRO A 68 1.98 -11.40 6.57
CA PRO A 68 1.27 -10.29 7.17
C PRO A 68 0.03 -9.89 6.36
N VAL A 69 -0.78 -10.86 6.00
CA VAL A 69 -2.00 -10.72 5.19
C VAL A 69 -3.12 -11.53 5.82
N PRO A 70 -4.41 -11.26 5.51
CA PRO A 70 -5.50 -12.13 5.88
C PRO A 70 -5.30 -13.53 5.28
N LYS A 71 -5.72 -14.56 6.02
CA LYS A 71 -5.82 -15.90 5.44
C LYS A 71 -6.88 -15.89 4.35
N VAL A 72 -6.54 -16.34 3.15
CA VAL A 72 -7.47 -16.53 2.04
C VAL A 72 -7.98 -17.98 2.06
N TYR A 73 -9.30 -18.13 1.92
CA TYR A 73 -9.99 -19.42 1.88
C TYR A 73 -10.29 -19.88 0.45
N GLY A 74 -10.43 -18.94 -0.49
CA GLY A 74 -10.63 -19.26 -1.90
C GLY A 74 -10.90 -18.05 -2.78
N PHE A 75 -10.88 -18.32 -4.09
CA PHE A 75 -11.25 -17.39 -5.14
C PHE A 75 -12.33 -17.99 -6.04
N HIS A 76 -13.29 -17.18 -6.48
CA HIS A 76 -14.32 -17.60 -7.43
C HIS A 76 -14.84 -16.40 -8.23
N GLU A 77 -14.74 -16.43 -9.56
CA GLU A 77 -15.25 -15.41 -10.49
C GLU A 77 -14.91 -13.96 -10.12
N GLY A 78 -13.66 -13.73 -9.69
CA GLY A 78 -13.19 -12.40 -9.27
C GLY A 78 -13.72 -12.00 -7.89
N TRP A 79 -14.04 -12.95 -7.04
CA TRP A 79 -14.31 -12.80 -5.62
C TRP A 79 -13.27 -13.54 -4.81
N MET A 80 -12.90 -12.98 -3.66
CA MET A 80 -11.98 -13.56 -2.70
C MET A 80 -12.69 -13.70 -1.36
N LEU A 81 -12.67 -14.90 -0.78
CA LEU A 81 -13.12 -15.16 0.58
C LEU A 81 -11.90 -15.18 1.51
N MET A 82 -11.89 -14.34 2.51
CA MET A 82 -10.76 -14.21 3.43
C MET A 82 -11.16 -14.03 4.89
N GLU A 83 -10.18 -14.16 5.78
CA GLU A 83 -10.28 -13.89 7.21
C GLU A 83 -10.72 -12.44 7.46
N TYR A 84 -11.67 -12.24 8.36
CA TYR A 84 -11.92 -10.92 8.93
C TYR A 84 -10.88 -10.62 10.01
N ILE A 85 -10.19 -9.51 9.89
CA ILE A 85 -9.16 -9.09 10.84
C ILE A 85 -9.78 -8.09 11.82
N PRO A 86 -10.05 -8.47 13.07
CA PRO A 86 -10.49 -7.52 14.09
C PRO A 86 -9.31 -6.63 14.52
N GLY A 87 -9.55 -5.35 14.65
CA GLY A 87 -8.49 -4.40 15.05
C GLY A 87 -8.81 -2.97 14.66
N HIS A 88 -7.79 -2.16 14.60
CA HIS A 88 -7.86 -0.78 14.13
C HIS A 88 -6.81 -0.55 13.05
N THR A 89 -7.02 0.44 12.20
CA THR A 89 -6.09 0.80 11.14
C THR A 89 -4.96 1.69 11.67
N LEU A 90 -3.87 1.76 10.92
CA LEU A 90 -2.75 2.67 11.23
C LEU A 90 -3.08 4.15 10.97
N SER A 91 -4.31 4.48 10.58
CA SER A 91 -4.76 5.86 10.30
C SER A 91 -4.63 6.79 11.49
N ARG A 92 -4.61 6.26 12.71
CA ARG A 92 -4.30 6.95 13.96
C ARG A 92 -3.04 6.36 14.57
N CYS A 93 -1.91 6.61 13.92
CA CYS A 93 -0.64 5.98 14.23
C CYS A 93 -0.12 6.35 15.64
N CYS A 94 0.23 5.33 16.42
CA CYS A 94 1.12 5.45 17.56
C CYS A 94 2.42 4.70 17.30
N ARG A 95 3.45 4.96 18.11
CA ARG A 95 4.78 4.37 17.94
C ARG A 95 4.77 2.85 18.01
N GLU A 96 4.00 2.28 18.90
CA GLU A 96 3.89 0.83 19.12
C GLU A 96 3.29 0.13 17.88
N ASP A 97 2.22 0.68 17.33
CA ASP A 97 1.56 0.18 16.14
C ASP A 97 2.47 0.30 14.91
N LEU A 98 3.17 1.43 14.78
CA LEU A 98 4.15 1.66 13.72
C LEU A 98 5.27 0.62 13.73
N ILE A 99 5.79 0.27 14.91
CA ILE A 99 6.82 -0.78 15.05
C ILE A 99 6.28 -2.14 14.58
N LEU A 100 5.04 -2.49 14.91
CA LEU A 100 4.43 -3.73 14.41
C LEU A 100 4.32 -3.74 12.89
N ALA A 101 3.86 -2.63 12.29
CA ALA A 101 3.79 -2.48 10.84
C ALA A 101 5.16 -2.56 10.16
N LEU A 102 6.16 -1.86 10.70
CA LEU A 102 7.53 -1.89 10.19
C LEU A 102 8.14 -3.28 10.27
N ASN A 103 7.96 -3.99 11.38
CA ASN A 103 8.49 -5.36 11.52
C ASN A 103 7.85 -6.31 10.50
N ALA A 104 6.54 -6.21 10.26
CA ALA A 104 5.85 -7.01 9.27
C ALA A 104 6.33 -6.69 7.84
N LEU A 105 6.51 -5.41 7.52
CA LEU A 105 7.04 -4.95 6.23
C LEU A 105 8.47 -5.46 6.01
N ILE A 106 9.35 -5.24 6.98
CA ILE A 106 10.76 -5.67 6.93
C ILE A 106 10.88 -7.18 6.74
N ALA A 107 10.09 -7.97 7.48
CA ALA A 107 10.11 -9.44 7.37
C ALA A 107 9.70 -9.88 5.96
N SER A 108 8.63 -9.34 5.40
CA SER A 108 8.18 -9.64 4.04
C SER A 108 9.22 -9.24 3.00
N GLN A 109 9.75 -8.03 3.10
CA GLN A 109 10.71 -7.53 2.13
C GLN A 109 12.06 -8.26 2.20
N ARG A 110 12.52 -8.64 3.40
CA ARG A 110 13.72 -9.45 3.57
C ARG A 110 13.60 -10.82 2.88
N GLN A 111 12.42 -11.44 2.96
CA GLN A 111 12.14 -12.75 2.34
C GLN A 111 12.22 -12.69 0.80
N TYR A 112 11.77 -11.59 0.21
CA TYR A 112 11.66 -11.43 -1.24
C TYR A 112 12.70 -10.48 -1.84
N TRP A 113 13.77 -10.17 -1.11
CA TRP A 113 14.81 -9.26 -1.58
C TRP A 113 15.51 -9.79 -2.83
N ASN A 114 15.51 -8.98 -3.91
CA ASN A 114 16.08 -9.31 -5.22
C ASN A 114 15.51 -10.61 -5.87
N ARG A 115 14.27 -10.96 -5.56
CA ARG A 115 13.57 -12.09 -6.19
C ARG A 115 12.97 -11.69 -7.54
N GLU A 116 13.85 -11.36 -8.50
CA GLU A 116 13.42 -10.95 -9.84
C GLU A 116 12.77 -12.10 -10.64
N ASP A 117 13.04 -13.34 -10.27
CA ASP A 117 12.36 -14.53 -10.77
C ASP A 117 10.84 -14.51 -10.51
N MET A 118 10.38 -13.70 -9.56
CA MET A 118 8.97 -13.51 -9.23
C MET A 118 8.37 -12.19 -9.77
N SER A 119 9.11 -11.44 -10.59
CA SER A 119 8.70 -10.09 -11.06
C SER A 119 7.44 -10.08 -11.94
N GLY A 120 7.05 -11.21 -12.51
CA GLY A 120 5.83 -11.35 -13.31
C GLY A 120 4.54 -11.55 -12.49
N ILE A 121 4.65 -11.77 -11.17
CA ILE A 121 3.51 -12.03 -10.29
C ILE A 121 2.92 -10.70 -9.79
N GLY A 122 1.58 -10.58 -9.86
CA GLY A 122 0.85 -9.43 -9.36
C GLY A 122 1.06 -8.16 -10.19
N TYR A 123 1.05 -7.00 -9.51
CA TYR A 123 1.28 -5.67 -10.10
C TYR A 123 2.76 -5.26 -9.93
N GLY A 124 3.68 -6.07 -10.45
CA GLY A 124 5.11 -5.83 -10.34
C GLY A 124 5.64 -4.69 -11.23
N PHE A 125 6.98 -4.60 -11.29
CA PHE A 125 7.70 -3.54 -12.01
C PHE A 125 7.24 -3.37 -13.46
N GLU A 126 7.04 -4.45 -14.20
CA GLU A 126 6.71 -4.41 -15.63
C GLU A 126 5.34 -3.76 -15.92
N LYS A 127 4.39 -3.85 -14.97
CA LYS A 127 3.08 -3.19 -15.06
C LYS A 127 3.12 -1.77 -14.52
N SER A 128 3.89 -1.52 -13.46
CA SER A 128 3.97 -0.24 -12.77
C SER A 128 4.77 0.82 -13.54
N TYR A 129 5.98 0.48 -13.99
CA TYR A 129 6.90 1.44 -14.60
C TYR A 129 6.34 2.17 -15.85
N PRO A 130 5.67 1.49 -16.82
CA PRO A 130 5.08 2.19 -17.96
C PRO A 130 4.02 3.23 -17.57
N ASN A 131 3.24 2.96 -16.51
CA ASN A 131 2.23 3.88 -16.02
C ASN A 131 2.87 5.11 -15.35
N LEU A 132 3.92 4.90 -14.57
CA LEU A 132 4.70 6.00 -13.97
C LEU A 132 5.33 6.89 -15.06
N ARG A 133 5.88 6.30 -16.13
CA ARG A 133 6.45 7.08 -17.25
C ARG A 133 5.44 7.99 -17.96
N LYS A 134 4.18 7.55 -18.08
CA LYS A 134 3.12 8.39 -18.68
C LYS A 134 2.89 9.67 -17.89
N ARG A 135 3.06 9.64 -16.57
CA ARG A 135 2.84 10.79 -15.67
C ARG A 135 3.88 11.88 -15.84
N LEU A 136 5.04 11.58 -16.46
CA LEU A 136 6.10 12.56 -16.70
C LEU A 136 5.60 13.78 -17.48
N SER A 137 4.66 13.61 -18.42
CA SER A 137 4.10 14.69 -19.23
C SER A 137 3.31 15.73 -18.42
N TYR A 138 2.96 15.45 -17.17
CA TYR A 138 2.24 16.34 -16.28
C TYR A 138 3.14 17.06 -15.27
N MET A 139 4.45 16.78 -15.27
CA MET A 139 5.37 17.26 -14.22
C MET A 139 5.92 18.66 -14.44
N GLU A 140 5.76 19.27 -15.63
CA GLU A 140 6.17 20.66 -15.96
C GLU A 140 7.54 21.04 -15.36
N ASP A 141 7.54 21.94 -14.35
CA ASP A 141 8.73 22.41 -13.63
C ASP A 141 9.43 21.33 -12.78
N LEU A 142 8.81 20.16 -12.61
CA LEU A 142 9.34 19.03 -11.84
C LEU A 142 9.86 17.88 -12.70
N THR A 143 9.90 18.05 -14.03
CA THR A 143 10.29 17.00 -14.99
C THR A 143 11.63 16.36 -14.62
N THR A 144 12.68 17.16 -14.37
CA THR A 144 14.02 16.64 -14.05
C THR A 144 14.05 15.82 -12.75
N CYS A 145 13.31 16.26 -11.73
CA CYS A 145 13.20 15.49 -10.49
C CYS A 145 12.44 14.18 -10.69
N TYR A 146 11.38 14.21 -11.51
CA TYR A 146 10.61 13.02 -11.82
C TYR A 146 11.39 12.01 -12.67
N GLU A 147 12.22 12.48 -13.61
CA GLU A 147 13.17 11.63 -14.34
C GLU A 147 14.18 10.96 -13.41
N ALA A 148 14.73 11.70 -12.44
CA ALA A 148 15.61 11.13 -11.43
C ALA A 148 14.90 10.10 -10.54
N TYR A 149 13.61 10.30 -10.23
CA TYR A 149 12.79 9.29 -9.59
C TYR A 149 12.62 8.05 -10.47
N LEU A 150 12.30 8.20 -11.76
CA LEU A 150 12.17 7.07 -12.69
C LEU A 150 13.47 6.29 -12.83
N ASP A 151 14.61 6.98 -12.82
CA ASP A 151 15.93 6.33 -12.83
C ASP A 151 16.19 5.54 -11.54
N ALA A 152 15.86 6.11 -10.37
CA ALA A 152 15.91 5.40 -9.11
C ALA A 152 14.96 4.19 -9.13
N PHE A 153 13.72 4.34 -9.61
CA PHE A 153 12.74 3.25 -9.70
C PHE A 153 13.25 2.07 -10.54
N ARG A 154 14.07 2.33 -11.58
CA ARG A 154 14.69 1.27 -12.40
C ARG A 154 15.89 0.61 -11.75
N SER A 155 16.69 1.37 -11.01
CA SER A 155 18.05 0.98 -10.60
C SER A 155 18.16 0.43 -9.18
N VAL A 156 17.26 0.80 -8.26
CA VAL A 156 17.35 0.32 -6.88
C VAL A 156 16.89 -1.13 -6.74
N PRO A 157 17.39 -1.87 -5.74
CA PRO A 157 16.95 -3.24 -5.45
C PRO A 157 15.44 -3.36 -5.31
N ARG A 158 14.90 -4.48 -5.74
CA ARG A 158 13.48 -4.76 -5.71
C ARG A 158 13.15 -5.84 -4.70
N THR A 159 11.94 -5.74 -4.14
CA THR A 159 11.42 -6.71 -3.20
C THR A 159 9.89 -6.69 -3.24
N LEU A 160 9.24 -7.53 -2.44
CA LEU A 160 7.80 -7.52 -2.32
C LEU A 160 7.32 -6.21 -1.69
N CYS A 161 6.54 -5.45 -2.44
CA CYS A 161 5.90 -4.22 -2.00
C CYS A 161 4.42 -4.21 -2.39
N ASN A 162 3.63 -3.48 -1.63
CA ASN A 162 2.31 -3.00 -2.02
C ASN A 162 2.44 -1.49 -2.27
N ASP A 163 2.27 -1.03 -3.53
CA ASP A 163 2.37 0.40 -3.91
C ASP A 163 1.14 1.21 -3.47
N ASP A 164 0.15 0.54 -2.87
CA ASP A 164 -1.01 1.17 -2.20
C ASP A 164 -1.09 0.86 -0.71
N LEU A 165 0.05 0.69 -0.04
CA LEU A 165 0.10 0.45 1.40
C LEU A 165 -0.17 1.73 2.20
N LEU A 166 -1.37 2.30 2.04
CA LEU A 166 -1.83 3.44 2.84
C LEU A 166 -2.14 3.00 4.29
N PRO A 167 -2.12 3.93 5.27
CA PRO A 167 -2.37 3.59 6.67
C PRO A 167 -3.68 2.85 6.95
N PHE A 168 -4.73 3.06 6.16
CA PHE A 168 -5.99 2.30 6.32
C PHE A 168 -5.90 0.87 5.74
N ASN A 169 -4.91 0.56 4.90
CA ASN A 169 -4.60 -0.79 4.43
C ASN A 169 -3.68 -1.56 5.40
N VAL A 170 -3.35 -0.98 6.56
CA VAL A 170 -2.57 -1.60 7.62
C VAL A 170 -3.45 -1.76 8.85
N VAL A 171 -3.83 -2.99 9.18
CA VAL A 171 -4.66 -3.31 10.37
C VAL A 171 -3.78 -3.86 11.48
N ILE A 172 -3.89 -3.26 12.65
CA ILE A 172 -3.25 -3.75 13.88
C ILE A 172 -4.23 -4.62 14.64
N SER A 173 -3.87 -5.89 14.78
CA SER A 173 -4.69 -6.91 15.46
C SER A 173 -3.87 -7.58 16.56
N GLY A 174 -4.07 -7.16 17.80
CA GLY A 174 -3.27 -7.62 18.92
C GLY A 174 -1.80 -7.25 18.78
N LYS A 175 -0.93 -8.23 18.57
CA LYS A 175 0.53 -8.05 18.41
C LYS A 175 1.01 -8.23 16.96
N ARG A 176 0.12 -8.20 16.00
CA ARG A 176 0.48 -8.34 14.58
C ARG A 176 -0.07 -7.18 13.74
N ALA A 177 0.67 -6.77 12.73
CA ALA A 177 0.17 -5.95 11.65
C ALA A 177 -0.23 -6.85 10.46
N VAL A 178 -1.34 -6.51 9.83
CA VAL A 178 -1.89 -7.22 8.66
C VAL A 178 -2.10 -6.22 7.54
N PHE A 179 -1.55 -6.50 6.37
CA PHE A 179 -1.64 -5.66 5.19
C PHE A 179 -2.77 -6.14 4.29
N LEU A 180 -3.62 -5.21 3.92
CA LEU A 180 -4.79 -5.43 3.07
C LEU A 180 -4.55 -4.88 1.67
N ASP A 181 -5.46 -5.21 0.75
CA ASP A 181 -5.57 -4.60 -0.57
C ASP A 181 -4.28 -4.68 -1.42
N TRP A 182 -3.98 -5.88 -1.89
CA TRP A 182 -2.75 -6.18 -2.64
C TRP A 182 -2.92 -6.05 -4.17
N GLU A 183 -3.89 -5.30 -4.66
CA GLU A 183 -4.09 -5.14 -6.11
C GLU A 183 -2.92 -4.45 -6.82
N TYR A 184 -2.16 -3.62 -6.08
CA TYR A 184 -0.90 -2.99 -6.51
C TYR A 184 0.33 -3.66 -5.89
N GLY A 185 0.18 -4.93 -5.49
CA GLY A 185 1.25 -5.72 -4.89
C GLY A 185 2.10 -6.47 -5.90
N GLY A 186 3.42 -6.55 -5.65
CA GLY A 186 4.37 -7.29 -6.50
C GLY A 186 5.82 -6.98 -6.18
N ILE A 187 6.72 -7.46 -7.03
CA ILE A 187 8.16 -7.15 -6.92
C ILE A 187 8.41 -5.74 -7.47
N LEU A 188 8.64 -4.80 -6.57
CA LEU A 188 8.80 -3.37 -6.83
C LEU A 188 10.05 -2.84 -6.11
N PRO A 189 10.51 -1.62 -6.42
CA PRO A 189 11.57 -0.95 -5.67
C PRO A 189 11.28 -0.93 -4.17
N TYR A 190 12.27 -1.27 -3.35
CA TYR A 190 12.12 -1.43 -1.91
C TYR A 190 11.48 -0.24 -1.17
N PRO A 191 11.62 1.03 -1.60
CA PRO A 191 11.04 2.15 -0.87
C PRO A 191 9.53 2.34 -1.10
N CYS A 192 8.93 1.73 -2.15
CA CYS A 192 7.52 1.94 -2.52
C CYS A 192 6.58 1.83 -1.32
N ALA A 193 6.56 0.67 -0.67
CA ALA A 193 5.62 0.40 0.41
C ALA A 193 5.83 1.29 1.63
N LEU A 194 7.10 1.54 2.05
CA LEU A 194 7.37 2.42 3.18
C LEU A 194 6.97 3.85 2.88
N ALA A 195 7.37 4.37 1.71
CA ALA A 195 7.02 5.74 1.31
C ALA A 195 5.50 5.94 1.29
N ARG A 196 4.77 5.01 0.68
CA ARG A 196 3.29 5.04 0.62
C ARG A 196 2.65 5.04 2.00
N MET A 197 3.17 4.22 2.92
CA MET A 197 2.63 4.07 4.27
C MET A 197 2.77 5.33 5.12
N ILE A 198 3.82 6.15 4.91
CA ILE A 198 4.12 7.25 5.84
C ILE A 198 4.10 8.65 5.22
N ALA A 199 4.07 8.79 3.87
CA ALA A 199 4.21 10.08 3.20
C ALA A 199 3.12 11.10 3.56
N PHE A 200 1.88 10.62 3.77
CA PHE A 200 0.71 11.47 3.97
C PHE A 200 0.35 11.70 5.44
N GLY A 201 1.18 11.22 6.38
CA GLY A 201 0.95 11.42 7.81
C GLY A 201 1.04 12.89 8.21
N GLU A 202 0.12 13.35 9.06
CA GLU A 202 0.03 14.72 9.58
C GLU A 202 -0.20 14.74 11.08
N GLU A 203 0.35 15.76 11.77
CA GLU A 203 0.16 15.97 13.21
C GLU A 203 -1.13 16.74 13.56
N LYS A 204 -2.14 16.69 12.68
CA LYS A 204 -3.44 17.31 12.92
C LYS A 204 -4.41 16.28 13.45
N GLU A 205 -5.17 16.61 14.49
CA GLU A 205 -6.14 15.72 15.12
C GLU A 205 -7.20 15.18 14.13
N ASN A 206 -7.62 16.01 13.20
CA ASN A 206 -8.60 15.67 12.17
C ASN A 206 -7.98 15.27 10.82
N ALA A 207 -6.68 14.97 10.77
CA ALA A 207 -6.03 14.48 9.56
C ALA A 207 -6.61 13.12 9.14
N LEU A 208 -6.67 12.83 7.85
CA LEU A 208 -7.04 11.51 7.35
C LEU A 208 -6.07 10.45 7.92
N PHE A 209 -4.77 10.75 7.88
CA PHE A 209 -3.72 9.93 8.50
C PHE A 209 -2.99 10.74 9.56
N PHE A 210 -3.30 10.49 10.82
CA PHE A 210 -2.56 11.09 11.92
C PHE A 210 -1.24 10.34 12.13
N MET A 211 -0.13 11.07 12.03
CA MET A 211 1.21 10.55 12.35
C MET A 211 2.11 11.71 12.78
N LYS A 212 2.80 11.58 13.92
CA LYS A 212 3.75 12.57 14.36
C LYS A 212 4.97 12.60 13.43
N ARG A 213 5.55 13.78 13.24
CA ARG A 213 6.77 13.93 12.43
C ARG A 213 7.94 13.10 12.97
N GLU A 214 8.05 13.00 14.29
CA GLU A 214 9.05 12.15 14.93
C GLU A 214 8.85 10.66 14.64
N ASP A 215 7.60 10.21 14.43
CA ASP A 215 7.27 8.84 14.06
C ASP A 215 7.58 8.57 12.58
N GLN A 216 7.36 9.53 11.68
CA GLN A 216 7.80 9.42 10.29
C GLN A 216 9.32 9.31 10.19
N THR A 217 10.05 10.17 10.91
CA THR A 217 11.52 10.12 10.96
C THR A 217 12.00 8.78 11.53
N TYR A 218 11.40 8.36 12.63
CA TYR A 218 11.70 7.07 13.24
C TYR A 218 11.46 5.90 12.29
N ALA A 219 10.37 5.91 11.53
CA ALA A 219 10.08 4.84 10.56
C ALA A 219 11.19 4.71 9.50
N VAL A 220 11.66 5.84 8.97
CA VAL A 220 12.75 5.88 7.99
C VAL A 220 14.06 5.33 8.60
N GLU A 221 14.42 5.77 9.81
CA GLU A 221 15.62 5.30 10.49
C GLU A 221 15.53 3.83 10.91
N TYR A 222 14.39 3.42 11.47
CA TYR A 222 14.14 2.03 11.88
C TYR A 222 14.26 1.07 10.71
N TYR A 223 13.67 1.43 9.57
CA TYR A 223 13.72 0.63 8.36
C TYR A 223 15.15 0.51 7.82
N TYR A 224 15.94 1.60 7.87
CA TYR A 224 17.35 1.54 7.53
C TYR A 224 18.10 0.55 8.42
N GLU A 225 18.00 0.72 9.72
CA GLU A 225 18.75 -0.07 10.71
C GLU A 225 18.40 -1.57 10.69
N HIS A 226 17.14 -1.91 10.40
CA HIS A 226 16.66 -3.29 10.50
C HIS A 226 16.55 -4.02 9.14
N LEU A 227 16.74 -3.34 8.03
CA LEU A 227 16.75 -3.97 6.70
C LEU A 227 17.88 -3.44 5.82
N ILE A 228 17.88 -2.14 5.52
CA ILE A 228 18.65 -1.58 4.42
C ILE A 228 20.15 -1.65 4.67
N ARG A 229 20.60 -1.42 5.92
CA ARG A 229 21.99 -1.56 6.32
C ARG A 229 22.51 -2.99 6.07
N ASP A 230 21.72 -4.00 6.41
CA ASP A 230 22.09 -5.40 6.20
C ASP A 230 22.17 -5.77 4.70
N MET A 231 21.46 -5.02 3.84
CA MET A 231 21.51 -5.16 2.39
C MET A 231 22.69 -4.42 1.74
N GLY A 232 23.53 -3.74 2.54
CA GLY A 232 24.75 -3.08 2.08
C GLY A 232 24.55 -1.73 1.40
N ILE A 233 23.37 -1.10 1.52
CA ILE A 233 23.07 0.22 0.94
C ILE A 233 23.54 1.30 1.91
N PRO A 234 24.43 2.24 1.49
CA PRO A 234 24.88 3.34 2.34
C PRO A 234 23.74 4.26 2.77
N TYR A 235 23.79 4.78 4.01
CA TYR A 235 22.73 5.63 4.57
C TYR A 235 22.41 6.87 3.72
N GLY A 236 23.44 7.54 3.18
CA GLY A 236 23.24 8.71 2.32
C GLY A 236 22.52 8.39 1.01
N GLU A 237 22.83 7.25 0.40
CA GLU A 237 22.13 6.74 -0.80
C GLU A 237 20.67 6.39 -0.48
N TYR A 238 20.45 5.68 0.62
CA TYR A 238 19.12 5.33 1.11
C TYR A 238 18.25 6.58 1.34
N ILE A 239 18.77 7.59 2.07
CA ILE A 239 18.00 8.82 2.34
C ILE A 239 17.68 9.58 1.05
N ARG A 240 18.62 9.66 0.10
CA ARG A 240 18.36 10.27 -1.21
C ARG A 240 17.25 9.52 -1.95
N THR A 241 17.31 8.20 -1.96
CA THR A 241 16.30 7.33 -2.58
C THR A 241 14.93 7.54 -1.93
N MET A 242 14.85 7.47 -0.60
CA MET A 242 13.59 7.72 0.12
C MET A 242 12.98 9.09 -0.21
N LYS A 243 13.80 10.14 -0.32
CA LYS A 243 13.32 11.47 -0.73
C LYS A 243 12.73 11.47 -2.14
N LEU A 244 13.30 10.73 -3.10
CA LEU A 244 12.74 10.60 -4.44
C LEU A 244 11.39 9.86 -4.43
N PHE A 245 11.24 8.86 -3.58
CA PHE A 245 9.96 8.16 -3.44
C PHE A 245 8.91 9.00 -2.70
N PHE A 246 9.26 9.77 -1.69
CA PHE A 246 8.35 10.79 -1.13
C PHE A 246 7.97 11.86 -2.14
N PHE A 247 8.90 12.30 -2.97
CA PHE A 247 8.59 13.23 -4.06
C PHE A 247 7.53 12.63 -5.01
N LYS A 248 7.65 11.34 -5.37
CA LYS A 248 6.63 10.64 -6.18
C LYS A 248 5.27 10.65 -5.50
N GLU A 249 5.19 10.33 -4.21
CA GLU A 249 3.93 10.34 -3.48
C GLU A 249 3.25 11.73 -3.52
N TYR A 250 4.02 12.80 -3.32
CA TYR A 250 3.48 14.15 -3.38
C TYR A 250 3.11 14.60 -4.80
N SER A 251 3.89 14.20 -5.79
CA SER A 251 3.62 14.52 -7.20
C SER A 251 2.41 13.80 -7.78
N GLU A 252 1.93 12.74 -7.13
CA GLU A 252 0.69 12.04 -7.49
C GLU A 252 -0.51 13.00 -7.55
N TRP A 253 -0.58 13.95 -6.63
CA TRP A 253 -1.65 14.95 -6.59
C TRP A 253 -1.59 15.97 -7.73
N ILE A 254 -0.39 16.18 -8.32
CA ILE A 254 -0.24 16.97 -9.55
C ILE A 254 -0.84 16.19 -10.72
N TYR A 255 -0.53 14.90 -10.83
CA TYR A 255 -1.11 14.03 -11.83
C TYR A 255 -2.64 13.95 -11.70
N CYS A 256 -3.18 13.69 -10.52
CA CYS A 256 -4.63 13.62 -10.28
C CYS A 256 -5.35 14.93 -10.64
N ALA A 257 -4.77 16.09 -10.31
CA ALA A 257 -5.34 17.39 -10.66
C ALA A 257 -5.37 17.62 -12.17
N ASN A 258 -4.34 17.18 -12.90
CA ASN A 258 -4.32 17.28 -14.36
C ASN A 258 -5.36 16.36 -15.00
N GLU A 259 -5.53 15.12 -14.52
CA GLU A 259 -6.52 14.16 -15.04
C GLU A 259 -7.96 14.64 -14.78
N SER A 260 -8.23 15.21 -13.61
CA SER A 260 -9.57 15.70 -13.26
C SER A 260 -9.87 17.11 -13.75
N GLY A 261 -8.84 17.90 -14.07
CA GLY A 261 -8.96 19.34 -14.34
C GLY A 261 -9.21 20.18 -13.08
N ASP A 262 -9.13 19.59 -11.87
CA ASP A 262 -9.36 20.30 -10.60
C ASP A 262 -8.04 20.61 -9.88
N PHE A 263 -7.61 21.86 -9.99
CA PHE A 263 -6.45 22.42 -9.29
C PHE A 263 -6.82 23.17 -8.01
N SER A 264 -8.09 23.16 -7.60
CA SER A 264 -8.58 23.86 -6.41
C SER A 264 -8.54 23.02 -5.15
N GLY A 265 -8.37 21.69 -5.25
CA GLY A 265 -8.37 20.74 -4.16
C GLY A 265 -7.29 21.03 -3.10
N GLU A 266 -7.62 20.83 -1.81
CA GLU A 266 -6.68 21.05 -0.70
C GLU A 266 -5.43 20.18 -0.83
N TYR A 267 -5.59 18.92 -1.19
CA TYR A 267 -4.49 17.98 -1.36
C TYR A 267 -3.54 18.39 -2.48
N TYR A 268 -4.07 18.82 -3.65
CA TYR A 268 -3.25 19.37 -4.72
C TYR A 268 -2.42 20.57 -4.24
N ARG A 269 -3.06 21.56 -3.62
CA ARG A 269 -2.36 22.76 -3.14
C ARG A 269 -1.25 22.43 -2.16
N LYS A 270 -1.51 21.53 -1.21
CA LYS A 270 -0.55 21.12 -0.19
C LYS A 270 0.61 20.31 -0.80
N TYR A 271 0.29 19.24 -1.48
CA TYR A 271 1.32 18.28 -1.91
C TYR A 271 2.11 18.75 -3.12
N SER A 272 1.56 19.61 -3.99
CA SER A 272 2.33 20.26 -5.05
C SER A 272 3.44 21.18 -4.49
N ILE A 273 3.18 21.88 -3.39
CA ILE A 273 4.19 22.66 -2.66
C ILE A 273 5.25 21.75 -2.05
N MET A 274 4.84 20.65 -1.42
CA MET A 274 5.77 19.70 -0.81
C MET A 274 6.66 19.03 -1.88
N ALA A 275 6.09 18.65 -3.03
CA ALA A 275 6.86 18.10 -4.15
C ALA A 275 7.94 19.09 -4.65
N ARG A 276 7.58 20.37 -4.88
CA ARG A 276 8.54 21.40 -5.30
C ARG A 276 9.62 21.67 -4.26
N LYS A 277 9.25 21.73 -2.99
CA LYS A 277 10.22 21.88 -1.90
C LYS A 277 11.21 20.72 -1.89
N LEU A 278 10.70 19.48 -2.02
CA LEU A 278 11.54 18.29 -1.97
C LEU A 278 12.44 18.17 -3.21
N ALA A 279 11.94 18.54 -4.40
CA ALA A 279 12.75 18.64 -5.61
C ALA A 279 13.91 19.62 -5.42
N LYS A 280 13.65 20.81 -4.85
CA LYS A 280 14.70 21.79 -4.53
C LYS A 280 15.71 21.25 -3.52
N ASP A 281 15.27 20.58 -2.47
CA ASP A 281 16.14 19.97 -1.44
C ASP A 281 17.01 18.85 -2.02
N LEU A 282 16.58 18.22 -3.11
CA LEU A 282 17.31 17.21 -3.88
C LEU A 282 18.27 17.82 -4.94
N GLY A 283 18.20 19.14 -5.15
CA GLY A 283 19.01 19.86 -6.13
C GLY A 283 18.42 19.90 -7.55
N TYR A 284 17.12 19.62 -7.69
CA TYR A 284 16.38 19.75 -8.94
C TYR A 284 15.49 20.99 -8.86
N SER A 285 15.93 22.10 -9.43
CA SER A 285 15.20 23.39 -9.48
C SER A 285 15.09 23.91 -10.89
#